data_b0cc701d4098867693f721e0b8a2a6d1
#
_entry.id   b0cc701d4098867693f721e0b8a2a6d1
#
_cell.length_a   1.000
_cell.length_b   1.000
_cell.length_c   1.000
_cell.angle_alpha   90.00
_cell.angle_beta   90.00
_cell.angle_gamma   90.00
#
_symmetry.space_group_name_H-M   'P 1'
#
loop_
_entity.id
_entity.type
_entity.pdbx_description
1 polymer ?
#
loop_
_entity_poly.entity_id
_entity_poly.type
_entity_poly.pdbx_seq_one_letter_code
_entity_poly.pdbx_strand_id
1 'polypeptide(L)'
;KERTYLYKIMNRASVLALDKNRVWHVRKKLSMNEMKKGAKLLTGTHDFSAYRSSSCTAKSPIRTIKKISIKKNRNGKIIIRFVSKSFLQKQVRSMVGCLKFLGEGKWDISTFKKTLNSKKRSLCAPPAPACGLYLEKVKY
;
A
#
# COMPACT_ATOMS: atom_id res chain seq x y z
N LYS A 1 6.44 -15.44 -14.04
CA LYS A 1 5.14 -15.16 -13.45
C LYS A 1 5.16 -13.81 -12.75
N GLU A 2 4.15 -12.99 -13.00
CA GLU A 2 4.05 -11.65 -12.47
C GLU A 2 2.62 -11.39 -12.01
N ARG A 3 2.46 -10.76 -10.84
CA ARG A 3 1.15 -10.43 -10.28
C ARG A 3 1.00 -8.93 -10.15
N THR A 4 -0.20 -8.44 -10.46
CA THR A 4 -0.57 -7.05 -10.27
C THR A 4 -1.74 -6.97 -9.31
N TYR A 5 -1.53 -6.28 -8.19
CA TYR A 5 -2.59 -5.97 -7.23
C TYR A 5 -2.99 -4.52 -7.34
N LEU A 6 -4.28 -4.27 -7.17
CA LEU A 6 -4.83 -2.93 -7.03
C LEU A 6 -5.28 -2.70 -5.61
N TYR A 7 -5.07 -1.50 -5.13
CA TYR A 7 -5.74 -1.05 -3.91
C TYR A 7 -6.55 0.21 -4.23
N LYS A 8 -7.83 0.21 -3.85
CA LYS A 8 -8.76 1.30 -4.15
C LYS A 8 -9.11 2.07 -2.89
N ILE A 9 -8.85 3.39 -2.92
CA ILE A 9 -9.19 4.31 -1.84
C ILE A 9 -10.15 5.36 -2.40
N MET A 10 -11.22 5.66 -1.67
CA MET A 10 -12.07 6.81 -1.97
C MET A 10 -11.69 7.93 -1.01
N ASN A 11 -11.00 8.94 -1.53
CA ASN A 11 -10.50 10.07 -0.76
C ASN A 11 -11.43 11.28 -0.89
N ARG A 12 -12.51 11.26 -0.12
CA ARG A 12 -13.55 12.29 -0.11
C ARG A 12 -14.06 12.51 1.31
N ALA A 13 -14.54 13.74 1.56
CA ALA A 13 -15.16 14.06 2.84
C ALA A 13 -16.52 13.37 3.02
N SER A 14 -17.26 13.13 1.92
CA SER A 14 -18.57 12.48 1.96
C SER A 14 -18.51 11.02 1.54
N VAL A 15 -19.31 10.18 2.19
CA VAL A 15 -19.40 8.74 1.89
C VAL A 15 -20.31 8.52 0.67
N LEU A 16 -19.84 7.70 -0.28
CA LEU A 16 -20.65 7.23 -1.40
C LEU A 16 -21.19 5.85 -1.06
N ALA A 17 -22.51 5.72 -0.96
CA ALA A 17 -23.16 4.47 -0.59
C ALA A 17 -22.84 3.33 -1.55
N LEU A 18 -22.69 3.62 -2.84
CA LEU A 18 -22.47 2.61 -3.89
C LEU A 18 -21.13 1.86 -3.76
N ASP A 19 -20.11 2.48 -3.17
CA ASP A 19 -18.77 1.90 -3.06
C ASP A 19 -18.42 1.43 -1.66
N LYS A 20 -19.37 1.42 -0.76
CA LYS A 20 -19.16 1.24 0.68
C LYS A 20 -18.27 0.05 1.06
N ASN A 21 -18.41 -1.10 0.38
CA ASN A 21 -17.67 -2.32 0.71
C ASN A 21 -16.66 -2.72 -0.38
N ARG A 22 -16.30 -1.78 -1.26
CA ARG A 22 -15.42 -2.06 -2.41
C ARG A 22 -14.18 -1.20 -2.42
N VAL A 23 -14.13 -0.18 -1.55
CA VAL A 23 -13.02 0.75 -1.46
C VAL A 23 -12.78 1.09 0.01
N TRP A 24 -11.58 1.54 0.31
CA TRP A 24 -11.29 2.13 1.62
C TRP A 24 -11.68 3.60 1.60
N HIS A 25 -12.68 3.98 2.36
CA HIS A 25 -13.10 5.37 2.45
C HIS A 25 -12.20 6.12 3.43
N VAL A 26 -11.42 7.06 2.93
CA VAL A 26 -10.53 7.92 3.73
C VAL A 26 -11.00 9.36 3.56
N ARG A 27 -11.49 9.94 4.65
CA ARG A 27 -12.04 11.31 4.64
C ARG A 27 -10.96 12.37 4.65
N LYS A 28 -9.87 12.12 5.34
CA LYS A 28 -8.78 13.08 5.47
C LYS A 28 -8.06 13.23 4.13
N LYS A 29 -7.76 14.48 3.75
CA LYS A 29 -7.08 14.75 2.49
C LYS A 29 -5.72 14.07 2.44
N LEU A 30 -5.44 13.36 1.33
CA LEU A 30 -4.19 12.67 1.10
C LEU A 30 -3.35 13.42 0.07
N SER A 31 -2.06 13.61 0.37
CA SER A 31 -1.11 14.21 -0.56
C SER A 31 -0.59 13.15 -1.53
N MET A 32 -0.93 13.30 -2.81
CA MET A 32 -0.44 12.39 -3.86
C MET A 32 1.08 12.49 -3.99
N ASN A 33 1.65 13.68 -3.85
CA ASN A 33 3.08 13.86 -3.95
C ASN A 33 3.83 13.08 -2.88
N GLU A 34 3.38 13.15 -1.62
CA GLU A 34 4.00 12.41 -0.54
C GLU A 34 3.85 10.91 -0.69
N MET A 35 2.66 10.45 -1.09
CA MET A 35 2.43 9.02 -1.32
C MET A 35 3.32 8.49 -2.44
N LYS A 36 3.52 9.26 -3.51
CA LYS A 36 4.40 8.87 -4.62
C LYS A 36 5.86 8.78 -4.17
N LYS A 37 6.31 9.65 -3.27
CA LYS A 37 7.66 9.56 -2.68
C LYS A 37 7.84 8.25 -1.91
N GLY A 38 6.85 7.89 -1.10
CA GLY A 38 6.86 6.62 -0.37
C GLY A 38 6.87 5.41 -1.30
N ALA A 39 6.04 5.45 -2.34
CA ALA A 39 5.98 4.39 -3.35
C ALA A 39 7.35 4.19 -4.01
N LYS A 40 8.04 5.27 -4.33
CA LYS A 40 9.38 5.21 -4.92
C LYS A 40 10.37 4.51 -3.99
N LEU A 41 10.29 4.75 -2.69
CA LEU A 41 11.16 4.09 -1.71
C LEU A 41 10.88 2.59 -1.60
N LEU A 42 9.63 2.16 -1.79
CA LEU A 42 9.24 0.76 -1.71
C LEU A 42 9.60 -0.02 -2.98
N THR A 43 9.75 0.67 -4.10
CA THR A 43 10.08 0.04 -5.39
C THR A 43 11.50 -0.51 -5.35
N GLY A 44 11.72 -1.64 -5.99
CA GLY A 44 13.01 -2.32 -5.99
C GLY A 44 13.05 -3.48 -5.01
N THR A 45 14.26 -3.95 -4.75
CA THR A 45 14.50 -5.11 -3.88
C THR A 45 14.77 -4.66 -2.45
N HIS A 46 13.95 -5.15 -1.52
CA HIS A 46 14.07 -4.81 -0.10
C HIS A 46 13.68 -6.00 0.77
N ASP A 47 14.07 -5.91 2.03
CA ASP A 47 13.53 -6.79 3.08
C ASP A 47 12.22 -6.17 3.57
N PHE A 48 11.10 -6.84 3.27
CA PHE A 48 9.76 -6.36 3.61
C PHE A 48 9.22 -6.97 4.91
N SER A 49 10.10 -7.36 5.83
CA SER A 49 9.67 -7.94 7.11
C SER A 49 8.70 -7.06 7.89
N ALA A 50 8.85 -5.74 7.82
CA ALA A 50 7.95 -4.80 8.49
C ALA A 50 6.51 -4.87 7.95
N TYR A 51 6.32 -5.35 6.74
CA TYR A 51 5.03 -5.31 6.04
C TYR A 51 4.34 -6.67 5.96
N ARG A 52 4.95 -7.73 6.46
CA ARG A 52 4.33 -9.04 6.40
C ARG A 52 3.54 -9.37 7.67
N SER A 53 2.53 -10.21 7.51
CA SER A 53 1.76 -10.71 8.64
C SER A 53 2.64 -11.56 9.58
N SER A 54 2.35 -11.51 10.88
CA SER A 54 3.02 -12.37 11.86
C SER A 54 2.79 -13.86 11.57
N SER A 55 1.70 -14.21 10.89
CA SER A 55 1.39 -15.58 10.49
C SER A 55 1.98 -15.97 9.13
N CYS A 56 2.75 -15.09 8.51
CA CYS A 56 3.36 -15.35 7.21
C CYS A 56 4.39 -16.47 7.32
N THR A 57 4.27 -17.50 6.48
CA THR A 57 5.14 -18.67 6.49
C THR A 57 6.26 -18.62 5.45
N ALA A 58 6.37 -17.52 4.70
CA ALA A 58 7.42 -17.37 3.70
C ALA A 58 8.80 -17.45 4.33
N LYS A 59 9.70 -18.22 3.72
CA LYS A 59 11.06 -18.44 4.24
C LYS A 59 11.92 -17.17 4.16
N SER A 60 11.74 -16.37 3.12
CA SER A 60 12.50 -15.14 2.93
C SER A 60 11.57 -13.95 2.84
N PRO A 61 11.88 -12.85 3.56
CA PRO A 61 11.11 -11.61 3.45
C PRO A 61 11.59 -10.71 2.31
N ILE A 62 12.61 -11.14 1.57
CA ILE A 62 13.14 -10.35 0.46
C ILE A 62 12.21 -10.46 -0.73
N ARG A 63 11.77 -9.33 -1.25
CA ARG A 63 10.92 -9.25 -2.45
C ARG A 63 11.38 -8.10 -3.32
N THR A 64 11.06 -8.18 -4.60
CA THR A 64 11.34 -7.12 -5.55
C THR A 64 10.03 -6.58 -6.09
N ILE A 65 9.73 -5.33 -5.76
CA ILE A 65 8.57 -4.63 -6.31
C ILE A 65 9.02 -4.00 -7.63
N LYS A 66 8.47 -4.47 -8.73
CA LYS A 66 8.82 -3.98 -10.06
C LYS A 66 8.32 -2.55 -10.28
N LYS A 67 7.09 -2.27 -9.85
CA LYS A 67 6.45 -0.98 -10.08
C LYS A 67 5.35 -0.73 -9.07
N ILE A 68 5.24 0.53 -8.65
CA ILE A 68 4.08 1.02 -7.90
C ILE A 68 3.62 2.28 -8.60
N SER A 69 2.35 2.34 -9.00
CA SER A 69 1.77 3.54 -9.59
C SER A 69 0.59 4.01 -8.75
N ILE A 70 0.44 5.32 -8.61
CA ILE A 70 -0.64 5.95 -7.83
C ILE A 70 -1.32 6.97 -8.72
N LYS A 71 -2.63 6.82 -8.90
CA LYS A 71 -3.44 7.73 -9.71
C LYS A 71 -4.69 8.13 -8.95
N LYS A 72 -5.06 9.39 -9.04
CA LYS A 72 -6.28 9.93 -8.45
C LYS A 72 -7.15 10.53 -9.54
N ASN A 73 -8.44 10.14 -9.59
CA ASN A 73 -9.38 10.71 -10.54
C ASN A 73 -10.10 11.94 -9.95
N ARG A 74 -10.94 12.58 -10.76
CA ARG A 74 -11.69 13.78 -10.36
C ARG A 74 -12.65 13.53 -9.18
N ASN A 75 -13.15 12.31 -9.06
CA ASN A 75 -14.11 11.96 -8.03
C ASN A 75 -13.45 11.64 -6.67
N GLY A 76 -12.13 11.72 -6.59
CA GLY A 76 -11.40 11.41 -5.38
C GLY A 76 -11.01 9.95 -5.24
N LYS A 77 -11.23 9.12 -6.26
CA LYS A 77 -10.83 7.72 -6.23
C LYS A 77 -9.34 7.59 -6.52
N ILE A 78 -8.63 6.97 -5.59
CA ILE A 78 -7.20 6.70 -5.72
C ILE A 78 -7.02 5.23 -6.02
N ILE A 79 -6.25 4.92 -7.06
CA ILE A 79 -5.90 3.54 -7.42
C ILE A 79 -4.40 3.40 -7.31
N ILE A 80 -3.96 2.45 -6.47
CA ILE A 80 -2.55 2.12 -6.30
C ILE A 80 -2.33 0.74 -6.91
N ARG A 81 -1.44 0.64 -7.90
CA ARG A 81 -1.07 -0.63 -8.53
C ARG A 81 0.30 -1.07 -8.05
N PHE A 82 0.40 -2.34 -7.69
CA PHE A 82 1.63 -2.96 -7.24
C PHE A 82 1.94 -4.13 -8.16
N VAL A 83 3.12 -4.14 -8.76
CA VAL A 83 3.56 -5.21 -9.67
C VAL A 83 4.79 -5.89 -9.10
N SER A 84 4.72 -7.22 -8.92
CA SER A 84 5.83 -8.03 -8.42
C SER A 84 5.62 -9.49 -8.82
N LYS A 85 6.70 -10.27 -8.81
CA LYS A 85 6.59 -11.72 -9.03
C LYS A 85 5.86 -12.41 -7.89
N SER A 86 6.05 -11.92 -6.66
CA SER A 86 5.38 -12.46 -5.50
C SER A 86 5.30 -11.42 -4.38
N PHE A 87 4.34 -11.60 -3.48
CA PHE A 87 4.16 -10.75 -2.32
C PHE A 87 4.09 -11.61 -1.06
N LEU A 88 4.55 -11.05 0.05
CA LEU A 88 4.35 -11.66 1.36
C LEU A 88 2.89 -11.51 1.79
N GLN A 89 2.44 -12.37 2.69
CA GLN A 89 1.10 -12.28 3.23
C GLN A 89 0.86 -10.91 3.88
N LYS A 90 -0.22 -10.25 3.47
CA LYS A 90 -0.61 -8.90 3.91
C LYS A 90 0.38 -7.78 3.55
N GLN A 91 1.37 -8.06 2.73
CA GLN A 91 2.36 -7.05 2.34
C GLN A 91 1.72 -5.83 1.67
N VAL A 92 0.86 -6.05 0.66
CA VAL A 92 0.23 -4.95 -0.07
C VAL A 92 -0.61 -4.07 0.86
N ARG A 93 -1.46 -4.70 1.68
CA ARG A 93 -2.31 -3.96 2.63
C ARG A 93 -1.48 -3.17 3.64
N SER A 94 -0.38 -3.73 4.10
CA SER A 94 0.51 -3.07 5.06
C SER A 94 1.23 -1.88 4.43
N MET A 95 1.69 -2.03 3.18
CA MET A 95 2.30 -0.92 2.44
C MET A 95 1.29 0.22 2.22
N VAL A 96 0.04 -0.11 1.88
CA VAL A 96 -1.01 0.90 1.69
C VAL A 96 -1.28 1.64 3.00
N GLY A 97 -1.33 0.94 4.13
CA GLY A 97 -1.49 1.58 5.44
C GLY A 97 -0.41 2.62 5.72
N CYS A 98 0.84 2.28 5.41
CA CYS A 98 1.97 3.20 5.58
C CYS A 98 1.91 4.38 4.60
N LEU A 99 1.53 4.12 3.35
CA LEU A 99 1.36 5.18 2.35
C LEU A 99 0.23 6.14 2.77
N LYS A 100 -0.84 5.63 3.36
CA LYS A 100 -1.94 6.45 3.86
C LYS A 100 -1.47 7.37 5.00
N PHE A 101 -0.69 6.87 5.93
CA PHE A 101 -0.12 7.69 7.01
C PHE A 101 0.79 8.79 6.45
N LEU A 102 1.56 8.46 5.44
CA LEU A 102 2.42 9.44 4.77
C LEU A 102 1.59 10.49 4.03
N GLY A 103 0.56 10.07 3.31
CA GLY A 103 -0.31 10.96 2.55
C GLY A 103 -1.10 11.94 3.40
N GLU A 104 -1.54 11.50 4.58
CA GLU A 104 -2.30 12.37 5.48
C GLU A 104 -1.42 13.25 6.38
N GLY A 105 -0.09 13.09 6.28
CA GLY A 105 0.84 13.90 7.05
C GLY A 105 1.06 13.42 8.49
N LYS A 106 0.52 12.25 8.85
CA LYS A 106 0.77 11.64 10.16
C LYS A 106 2.22 11.19 10.29
N TRP A 107 2.81 10.71 9.19
CA TRP A 107 4.23 10.41 9.06
C TRP A 107 4.87 11.36 8.06
N ASP A 108 6.14 11.71 8.27
CA ASP A 108 6.97 12.32 7.26
C ASP A 108 7.74 11.22 6.50
N ILE A 109 8.46 11.60 5.44
CA ILE A 109 9.19 10.63 4.62
C ILE A 109 10.30 9.94 5.43
N SER A 110 10.87 10.63 6.40
CA SER A 110 11.90 10.08 7.27
C SER A 110 11.37 8.93 8.11
N THR A 111 10.19 9.08 8.71
CA THR A 111 9.52 8.02 9.48
C THR A 111 9.16 6.85 8.60
N PHE A 112 8.67 7.11 7.39
CA PHE A 112 8.35 6.09 6.41
C PHE A 112 9.58 5.24 6.06
N LYS A 113 10.68 5.91 5.74
CA LYS A 113 11.96 5.25 5.43
C LYS A 113 12.48 4.45 6.61
N LYS A 114 12.37 4.99 7.81
CA LYS A 114 12.80 4.31 9.04
C LYS A 114 12.01 3.01 9.26
N THR A 115 10.70 3.01 8.98
CA THR A 115 9.86 1.82 9.10
C THR A 115 10.34 0.73 8.14
N LEU A 116 10.60 1.04 6.89
CA LEU A 116 11.12 0.09 5.91
C LEU A 116 12.44 -0.51 6.38
N ASN A 117 13.37 0.34 6.81
CA ASN A 117 14.70 -0.08 7.23
C ASN A 117 14.74 -0.81 8.57
N SER A 118 13.71 -0.63 9.40
CA SER A 118 13.64 -1.27 10.73
C SER A 118 13.44 -2.78 10.66
N LYS A 119 12.78 -3.26 9.61
CA LYS A 119 12.37 -4.67 9.44
C LYS A 119 11.45 -5.16 10.56
N LYS A 120 10.83 -4.23 11.29
CA LYS A 120 9.99 -4.54 12.46
C LYS A 120 8.52 -4.29 12.16
N ARG A 121 7.71 -5.36 12.28
CA ARG A 121 6.26 -5.29 12.11
C ARG A 121 5.62 -4.30 13.08
N SER A 122 6.16 -4.18 14.27
CA SER A 122 5.63 -3.28 15.30
C SER A 122 5.67 -1.80 14.92
N LEU A 123 6.54 -1.41 13.99
CA LEU A 123 6.64 -0.02 13.52
C LEU A 123 5.77 0.26 12.31
N CYS A 124 5.19 -0.77 11.70
CA CYS A 124 4.31 -0.61 10.54
C CYS A 124 2.98 0.00 10.96
N ALA A 125 2.40 0.82 10.08
CA ALA A 125 1.03 1.29 10.26
C ALA A 125 0.06 0.10 10.22
N PRO A 126 -1.16 0.23 10.79
CA PRO A 126 -2.17 -0.81 10.63
C PRO A 126 -2.42 -1.09 9.16
N PRO A 127 -2.58 -2.37 8.77
CA PRO A 127 -2.85 -2.70 7.37
C PRO A 127 -4.17 -2.11 6.91
N ALA A 128 -4.21 -1.68 5.65
CA ALA A 128 -5.43 -1.19 5.04
C ALA A 128 -6.52 -2.29 5.03
N PRO A 129 -7.80 -1.93 5.09
CA PRO A 129 -8.88 -2.92 5.05
C PRO A 129 -8.84 -3.79 3.79
N ALA A 130 -9.24 -5.05 3.92
CA ALA A 130 -9.24 -5.98 2.80
C ALA A 130 -10.18 -5.57 1.67
N CYS A 131 -11.24 -4.81 1.97
CA CYS A 131 -12.27 -4.44 1.00
C CYS A 131 -11.76 -3.67 -0.22
N GLY A 132 -10.63 -2.99 -0.09
CA GLY A 132 -10.05 -2.22 -1.20
C GLY A 132 -9.04 -2.97 -2.05
N LEU A 133 -8.70 -4.21 -1.68
CA LEU A 133 -7.64 -4.97 -2.34
C LEU A 133 -8.19 -5.90 -3.43
N TYR A 134 -7.58 -5.85 -4.62
CA TYR A 134 -7.97 -6.66 -5.78
C TYR A 134 -6.75 -7.25 -6.46
N LEU A 135 -6.85 -8.52 -6.85
CA LEU A 135 -5.88 -9.11 -7.77
C LEU A 135 -6.35 -8.76 -9.19
N GLU A 136 -5.64 -7.88 -9.88
CA GLU A 136 -6.01 -7.42 -11.21
C GLU A 136 -5.54 -8.38 -12.30
N LYS A 137 -4.33 -8.90 -12.17
CA LYS A 137 -3.68 -9.61 -13.28
C LYS A 137 -2.63 -10.59 -12.77
N VAL A 138 -2.58 -11.73 -13.43
CA VAL A 138 -1.48 -12.70 -13.26
C VAL A 138 -0.92 -12.95 -14.66
N LYS A 139 0.35 -12.64 -14.85
CA LYS A 139 1.05 -12.82 -16.12
C LYS A 139 2.03 -13.99 -15.99
N TYR A 140 1.84 -14.98 -16.80
CA TYR A 140 2.72 -16.16 -16.86
C TYR A 140 3.78 -16.03 -17.98
#